data_ab46e3b06004e2ef949429ca921a1056
#
_entry.id   ab46e3b06004e2ef949429ca921a1056
#
_cell.length_a   1.000
_cell.length_b   1.000
_cell.length_c   1.000
_cell.angle_alpha   90.00
_cell.angle_beta   90.00
_cell.angle_gamma   90.00
#
_symmetry.space_group_name_H-M   'P 1'
#
loop_
_entity.id
_entity.type
_entity.pdbx_description
1 polymer ?
#
loop_
_entity_poly.entity_id
_entity_poly.type
_entity_poly.pdbx_seq_one_letter_code
_entity_poly.pdbx_strand_id
1 'polypeptide(L)'
;MSIFEEGYRTPAGPSRNRPHGNLTMLRVAVLLTFAILTVRLFDMQIINGAEYARRSEENHIIRTNILPTRGLIVDRTGEALVQNVGVYSATLLPELLPRNPDQRYRLYLRLEQLIGVSALEVQTLVEEAESSGIGYIAITLRTNLTAQQALALDEASVDMPGVSLEVTPGRRYIGGKACSAILGSLSAQSPEEVSRLRAQGYQLNEPVGKDGIEARYEGDLRGQAGYNAAEQDAQGRLVTQLATQDPVPGNTLELAIHAGLQRYITQLLLDNMRDSGSTWGPATVAAAVVMDPNTGEVLALVSIPTYDNNIFAEADIRQQELVNLHNDTATFTLLNKPLTAAAPGSTFKIATGAAGPEKGNIPDFTSHYVGCALEITGETGQIFEYPDWRCHGQLFDVRGALAWSSNVFFFLTAGGDLETTRGLGGAVNTSGTILATW
;
A
#
# COMPACT_ATOMS: atom_id res chain seq x y z
N MET A 1 86.73 22.21 95.69
CA MET A 1 86.02 23.43 95.38
C MET A 1 85.18 23.13 94.15
N SER A 2 84.10 22.70 94.43
CA SER A 2 82.70 22.89 93.98
C SER A 2 82.53 23.67 92.72
N ILE A 3 81.76 23.21 91.79
CA ILE A 3 80.46 23.85 91.45
C ILE A 3 79.79 23.16 90.24
N PHE A 4 78.60 22.70 90.49
CA PHE A 4 77.38 22.53 89.58
C PHE A 4 77.48 21.82 88.22
N GLU A 5 76.99 20.58 88.18
CA GLU A 5 76.31 19.96 87.02
C GLU A 5 74.88 20.42 86.97
N GLU A 6 74.52 21.12 85.94
CA GLU A 6 73.14 21.42 85.62
C GLU A 6 72.67 20.45 84.50
N GLY A 7 71.75 19.57 84.87
CA GLY A 7 71.18 18.56 83.93
C GLY A 7 70.23 19.17 82.93
N TYR A 8 70.51 19.00 81.65
CA TYR A 8 69.62 19.31 80.53
C TYR A 8 68.56 18.16 80.38
N ARG A 9 67.31 18.45 80.70
CA ARG A 9 66.21 17.57 80.33
C ARG A 9 65.76 17.87 78.90
N THR A 10 65.95 16.89 78.00
CA THR A 10 65.38 16.91 76.66
C THR A 10 63.88 16.65 76.73
N PRO A 11 63.00 17.45 76.04
CA PRO A 11 61.60 17.20 76.01
C PRO A 11 61.29 15.98 75.14
N ALA A 12 60.45 15.09 75.67
CA ALA A 12 59.88 13.97 74.93
C ALA A 12 59.09 14.44 73.68
N GLY A 13 59.55 14.08 72.53
CA GLY A 13 58.86 14.33 71.26
C GLY A 13 57.53 13.59 71.19
N PRO A 14 56.49 14.13 70.48
CA PRO A 14 55.20 13.54 70.42
C PRO A 14 55.26 12.17 69.71
N SER A 15 54.66 11.15 70.35
CA SER A 15 54.54 9.82 69.78
C SER A 15 53.67 9.89 68.53
N ARG A 16 54.25 9.70 67.34
CA ARG A 16 53.53 9.53 66.11
C ARG A 16 52.77 8.17 66.12
N ASN A 17 51.56 8.20 66.60
CA ASN A 17 50.60 7.11 66.32
C ASN A 17 50.42 7.04 64.82
N ARG A 18 51.06 6.10 64.17
CA ARG A 18 50.81 5.78 62.75
C ARG A 18 49.56 4.94 62.66
N PRO A 19 48.54 5.38 61.92
CA PRO A 19 47.31 4.60 61.75
C PRO A 19 47.56 3.42 60.76
N HIS A 20 48.23 2.35 61.26
CA HIS A 20 48.46 1.16 60.44
C HIS A 20 47.20 0.43 60.04
N GLY A 21 46.09 0.62 60.77
CA GLY A 21 44.78 0.02 60.47
C GLY A 21 44.16 0.52 59.18
N ASN A 22 44.29 1.82 58.89
CA ASN A 22 43.70 2.41 57.67
C ASN A 22 44.40 1.98 56.38
N LEU A 23 45.73 1.74 56.48
CA LEU A 23 46.51 1.28 55.30
C LEU A 23 46.21 -0.17 54.93
N THR A 24 45.93 -1.02 55.94
CA THR A 24 45.57 -2.43 55.74
C THR A 24 44.18 -2.52 55.16
N MET A 25 43.24 -1.73 55.67
CA MET A 25 41.87 -1.64 55.16
C MET A 25 41.84 -1.17 53.69
N LEU A 26 42.63 -0.13 53.35
CA LEU A 26 42.80 0.32 51.98
C LEU A 26 43.42 -0.77 51.06
N ARG A 27 44.42 -1.49 51.52
CA ARG A 27 45.02 -2.61 50.75
C ARG A 27 43.98 -3.72 50.50
N VAL A 28 43.19 -4.10 51.52
CA VAL A 28 42.15 -5.11 51.36
C VAL A 28 41.07 -4.62 50.39
N ALA A 29 40.62 -3.36 50.49
CA ALA A 29 39.66 -2.80 49.53
C ALA A 29 40.17 -2.81 48.08
N VAL A 30 41.41 -2.41 47.84
CA VAL A 30 42.06 -2.44 46.51
C VAL A 30 42.16 -3.87 45.99
N LEU A 31 42.59 -4.84 46.81
CA LEU A 31 42.69 -6.26 46.40
C LEU A 31 41.32 -6.83 46.07
N LEU A 32 40.28 -6.49 46.84
CA LEU A 32 38.92 -6.92 46.64
C LEU A 32 38.36 -6.35 45.33
N THR A 33 38.62 -5.07 45.05
CA THR A 33 38.24 -4.42 43.77
C THR A 33 38.95 -5.12 42.58
N PHE A 34 40.23 -5.39 42.69
CA PHE A 34 40.97 -6.11 41.65
C PHE A 34 40.48 -7.53 41.46
N ALA A 35 40.10 -8.25 42.55
CA ALA A 35 39.50 -9.57 42.45
C ALA A 35 38.18 -9.55 41.72
N ILE A 36 37.31 -8.59 42.04
CA ILE A 36 36.01 -8.40 41.35
C ILE A 36 36.24 -8.10 39.86
N LEU A 37 37.15 -7.19 39.53
CA LEU A 37 37.49 -6.85 38.16
C LEU A 37 38.08 -8.05 37.39
N THR A 38 38.93 -8.84 38.03
CA THR A 38 39.50 -10.06 37.42
C THR A 38 38.42 -11.12 37.15
N VAL A 39 37.51 -11.33 38.09
CA VAL A 39 36.36 -12.24 37.90
C VAL A 39 35.46 -11.75 36.76
N ARG A 40 35.22 -10.44 36.71
CA ARG A 40 34.40 -9.88 35.63
C ARG A 40 35.09 -9.97 34.27
N LEU A 41 36.42 -9.73 34.25
CA LEU A 41 37.20 -9.87 33.03
C LEU A 41 37.23 -11.32 32.54
N PHE A 42 37.36 -12.29 33.46
CA PHE A 42 37.30 -13.71 33.16
C PHE A 42 35.94 -14.11 32.61
N ASP A 43 34.84 -13.62 33.21
CA ASP A 43 33.47 -13.83 32.71
C ASP A 43 33.32 -13.29 31.27
N MET A 44 33.77 -12.06 31.03
CA MET A 44 33.66 -11.41 29.72
C MET A 44 34.56 -12.01 28.64
N GLN A 45 35.77 -12.49 28.99
CA GLN A 45 36.75 -12.97 28.00
C GLN A 45 36.70 -14.49 27.80
N ILE A 46 36.41 -15.25 28.85
CA ILE A 46 36.52 -16.74 28.80
C ILE A 46 35.08 -17.37 28.78
N ILE A 47 34.20 -16.99 29.70
CA ILE A 47 32.90 -17.62 29.80
C ILE A 47 31.99 -17.13 28.67
N ASN A 48 31.85 -15.82 28.49
CA ASN A 48 30.99 -15.17 27.51
C ASN A 48 31.80 -14.55 26.34
N GLY A 49 33.10 -14.88 26.19
CA GLY A 49 33.99 -14.29 25.20
C GLY A 49 33.50 -14.45 23.76
N ALA A 50 32.99 -15.62 23.39
CA ALA A 50 32.45 -15.88 22.08
C ALA A 50 31.18 -15.03 21.80
N GLU A 51 30.35 -14.80 22.78
CA GLU A 51 29.15 -13.97 22.66
C GLU A 51 29.52 -12.47 22.54
N TYR A 52 30.46 -12.00 23.32
CA TYR A 52 30.96 -10.61 23.20
C TYR A 52 31.75 -10.38 21.90
N ALA A 53 32.52 -11.37 21.42
CA ALA A 53 33.17 -11.31 20.12
C ALA A 53 32.16 -11.24 19.00
N ARG A 54 31.11 -12.09 19.03
CA ARG A 54 30.00 -12.06 18.05
C ARG A 54 29.28 -10.72 18.06
N ARG A 55 28.94 -10.16 19.22
CA ARG A 55 28.31 -8.84 19.34
C ARG A 55 29.23 -7.72 18.83
N SER A 56 30.53 -7.86 19.02
CA SER A 56 31.49 -6.91 18.48
C SER A 56 31.58 -6.99 16.96
N GLU A 57 31.60 -8.18 16.38
CA GLU A 57 31.54 -8.39 14.93
C GLU A 57 30.22 -7.88 14.32
N GLU A 58 29.09 -8.16 14.97
CA GLU A 58 27.78 -7.66 14.53
C GLU A 58 27.67 -6.12 14.58
N ASN A 59 28.38 -5.46 15.48
CA ASN A 59 28.39 -4.00 15.57
C ASN A 59 29.33 -3.29 14.58
N HIS A 60 30.25 -4.02 13.93
CA HIS A 60 31.18 -3.45 12.95
C HIS A 60 30.69 -3.60 11.51
N ILE A 61 29.74 -4.52 11.28
CA ILE A 61 29.23 -4.80 9.94
C ILE A 61 27.91 -4.10 9.74
N ILE A 62 27.90 -3.10 8.88
CA ILE A 62 26.66 -2.47 8.41
C ILE A 62 26.26 -3.16 7.11
N ARG A 63 25.01 -3.64 7.08
CA ARG A 63 24.37 -4.14 5.86
C ARG A 63 23.41 -3.08 5.34
N THR A 64 23.75 -2.51 4.19
CA THR A 64 22.87 -1.63 3.44
C THR A 64 22.18 -2.46 2.39
N ASN A 65 20.85 -2.59 2.48
CA ASN A 65 20.08 -3.34 1.50
C ASN A 65 19.92 -2.52 0.21
N ILE A 66 20.01 -3.22 -0.92
CA ILE A 66 19.78 -2.66 -2.25
C ILE A 66 18.42 -3.16 -2.73
N LEU A 67 17.50 -2.23 -2.94
CA LEU A 67 16.17 -2.58 -3.43
C LEU A 67 16.25 -3.12 -4.87
N PRO A 68 15.53 -4.20 -5.17
CA PRO A 68 15.45 -4.72 -6.53
C PRO A 68 14.62 -3.80 -7.42
N THR A 69 14.88 -3.84 -8.71
CA THR A 69 14.01 -3.25 -9.71
C THR A 69 12.75 -4.12 -9.82
N ARG A 70 11.58 -3.53 -9.61
CA ARG A 70 10.30 -4.24 -9.69
C ARG A 70 10.01 -4.68 -11.13
N GLY A 71 9.38 -5.84 -11.33
CA GLY A 71 9.03 -6.36 -12.65
C GLY A 71 8.11 -5.42 -13.43
N LEU A 72 8.23 -5.42 -14.73
CA LEU A 72 7.35 -4.65 -15.62
C LEU A 72 5.97 -5.32 -15.72
N ILE A 73 4.95 -4.55 -16.08
CA ILE A 73 3.64 -5.09 -16.47
C ILE A 73 3.40 -4.65 -17.90
N VAL A 74 3.17 -5.62 -18.77
CA VAL A 74 2.93 -5.40 -20.20
C VAL A 74 1.58 -6.01 -20.60
N ASP A 75 1.01 -5.51 -21.68
CA ASP A 75 -0.18 -6.11 -22.29
C ASP A 75 0.20 -7.32 -23.16
N ARG A 76 -0.79 -8.02 -23.74
CA ARG A 76 -0.61 -9.18 -24.62
C ARG A 76 0.20 -8.90 -25.90
N THR A 77 0.42 -7.65 -26.25
CA THR A 77 1.21 -7.23 -27.42
C THR A 77 2.63 -6.81 -27.05
N GLY A 78 2.97 -6.81 -25.76
CA GLY A 78 4.21 -6.31 -25.22
C GLY A 78 4.23 -4.79 -24.98
N GLU A 79 3.09 -4.10 -25.14
CA GLU A 79 2.97 -2.68 -24.78
C GLU A 79 3.11 -2.52 -23.26
N ALA A 80 4.04 -1.71 -22.81
CA ALA A 80 4.23 -1.47 -21.38
C ALA A 80 3.03 -0.70 -20.80
N LEU A 81 2.47 -1.24 -19.72
CA LEU A 81 1.41 -0.60 -18.93
C LEU A 81 1.97 0.05 -17.68
N VAL A 82 3.02 -0.55 -17.11
CA VAL A 82 3.71 -0.05 -15.93
C VAL A 82 5.21 -0.23 -16.10
N GLN A 83 5.97 0.80 -15.81
CA GLN A 83 7.42 0.82 -15.88
C GLN A 83 8.06 1.39 -14.64
N ASN A 84 9.37 1.17 -14.48
CA ASN A 84 10.15 1.76 -13.41
C ASN A 84 10.79 3.06 -13.90
N VAL A 85 10.84 4.05 -13.01
CA VAL A 85 11.49 5.35 -13.25
C VAL A 85 12.37 5.69 -12.06
N GLY A 86 13.42 6.48 -12.26
CA GLY A 86 14.14 7.07 -11.14
C GLY A 86 13.28 8.14 -10.49
N VAL A 87 13.05 8.00 -9.18
CA VAL A 87 12.37 9.02 -8.36
C VAL A 87 13.45 9.78 -7.61
N TYR A 88 13.49 11.07 -7.85
CA TYR A 88 14.41 11.99 -7.18
C TYR A 88 13.81 12.44 -5.86
N SER A 89 14.55 12.26 -4.78
CA SER A 89 14.14 12.64 -3.42
C SER A 89 15.20 13.51 -2.76
N ALA A 90 14.76 14.58 -2.10
CA ALA A 90 15.62 15.39 -1.23
C ALA A 90 15.69 14.74 0.14
N THR A 91 16.89 14.44 0.60
CA THR A 91 17.14 13.89 1.95
C THR A 91 18.02 14.82 2.75
N LEU A 92 17.88 14.78 4.07
CA LEU A 92 18.66 15.57 5.02
C LEU A 92 19.13 14.68 6.16
N LEU A 93 20.41 14.71 6.44
CA LEU A 93 21.01 14.05 7.61
C LEU A 93 21.21 15.08 8.74
N PRO A 94 20.39 15.08 9.81
CA PRO A 94 20.41 16.11 10.86
C PRO A 94 21.77 16.26 11.54
N GLU A 95 22.50 15.16 11.74
CA GLU A 95 23.81 15.15 12.41
C GLU A 95 24.87 16.01 11.68
N LEU A 96 24.76 16.15 10.36
CA LEU A 96 25.68 16.93 9.55
C LEU A 96 25.32 18.41 9.45
N LEU A 97 24.18 18.83 10.01
CA LEU A 97 23.74 20.21 9.97
C LEU A 97 24.70 21.14 10.76
N PRO A 98 24.84 22.42 10.34
CA PRO A 98 25.58 23.39 11.10
C PRO A 98 25.08 23.52 12.54
N ARG A 99 25.97 23.64 13.51
CA ARG A 99 25.61 23.86 14.93
C ARG A 99 25.03 25.24 15.19
N ASN A 100 25.32 26.23 14.33
CA ASN A 100 24.83 27.59 14.46
C ASN A 100 23.38 27.67 13.97
N PRO A 101 22.40 28.12 14.81
CA PRO A 101 20.98 28.19 14.46
C PRO A 101 20.69 29.07 13.24
N ASP A 102 21.40 30.22 13.09
CA ASP A 102 21.20 31.12 11.96
C ASP A 102 21.66 30.51 10.64
N GLN A 103 22.71 29.66 10.69
CA GLN A 103 23.16 28.92 9.49
C GLN A 103 22.19 27.81 9.13
N ARG A 104 21.64 27.09 10.13
CA ARG A 104 20.58 26.10 9.91
C ARG A 104 19.36 26.74 9.25
N TYR A 105 18.88 27.85 9.80
CA TYR A 105 17.70 28.52 9.27
C TYR A 105 17.88 29.03 7.83
N ARG A 106 19.08 29.56 7.51
CA ARG A 106 19.40 29.92 6.12
C ARG A 106 19.41 28.73 5.17
N LEU A 107 19.87 27.55 5.63
CA LEU A 107 19.82 26.32 4.86
C LEU A 107 18.37 25.91 4.61
N TYR A 108 17.49 25.99 5.62
CA TYR A 108 16.05 25.70 5.47
C TYR A 108 15.36 26.63 4.48
N LEU A 109 15.64 27.92 4.51
CA LEU A 109 15.12 28.88 3.53
C LEU A 109 15.60 28.57 2.10
N ARG A 110 16.84 28.10 1.96
CA ARG A 110 17.35 27.72 0.64
C ARG A 110 16.69 26.44 0.12
N LEU A 111 16.40 25.47 0.98
CA LEU A 111 15.62 24.29 0.65
C LEU A 111 14.20 24.66 0.23
N GLU A 112 13.54 25.58 0.93
CA GLU A 112 12.23 26.08 0.55
C GLU A 112 12.22 26.65 -0.88
N GLN A 113 13.23 27.39 -1.26
CA GLN A 113 13.36 27.95 -2.62
C GLN A 113 13.62 26.87 -3.69
N LEU A 114 14.40 25.83 -3.35
CA LEU A 114 14.81 24.80 -4.31
C LEU A 114 13.74 23.72 -4.52
N ILE A 115 13.16 23.26 -3.42
CA ILE A 115 12.26 22.08 -3.45
C ILE A 115 10.82 22.41 -3.02
N GLY A 116 10.55 23.64 -2.52
CA GLY A 116 9.22 24.09 -2.15
C GLY A 116 8.66 23.45 -0.85
N VAL A 117 9.54 22.94 0.04
CA VAL A 117 9.17 22.53 1.40
C VAL A 117 9.44 23.70 2.33
N SER A 118 8.45 24.11 3.14
CA SER A 118 8.62 25.31 3.97
C SER A 118 9.75 25.17 4.99
N ALA A 119 10.46 26.27 5.26
CA ALA A 119 11.55 26.25 6.25
C ALA A 119 11.09 25.78 7.64
N LEU A 120 9.86 26.10 8.02
CA LEU A 120 9.27 25.66 9.27
C LEU A 120 9.04 24.14 9.30
N GLU A 121 8.56 23.56 8.20
CA GLU A 121 8.35 22.12 8.06
C GLU A 121 9.67 21.35 8.17
N VAL A 122 10.72 21.82 7.45
CA VAL A 122 12.06 21.24 7.56
C VAL A 122 12.58 21.31 8.99
N GLN A 123 12.40 22.47 9.67
CA GLN A 123 12.79 22.62 11.07
C GLN A 123 12.08 21.60 11.96
N THR A 124 10.76 21.45 11.82
CA THR A 124 9.97 20.51 12.63
C THR A 124 10.44 19.07 12.44
N LEU A 125 10.66 18.64 11.20
CA LEU A 125 11.16 17.29 10.88
C LEU A 125 12.54 17.03 11.51
N VAL A 126 13.42 18.03 11.48
CA VAL A 126 14.75 17.92 12.09
C VAL A 126 14.66 17.84 13.61
N GLU A 127 13.84 18.69 14.25
CA GLU A 127 13.65 18.69 15.70
C GLU A 127 13.02 17.37 16.19
N GLU A 128 12.06 16.81 15.45
CA GLU A 128 11.48 15.50 15.72
C GLU A 128 12.52 14.37 15.63
N ALA A 129 13.35 14.37 14.59
CA ALA A 129 14.41 13.39 14.42
C ALA A 129 15.47 13.48 15.53
N GLU A 130 15.89 14.69 15.88
CA GLU A 130 16.86 14.93 16.96
C GLU A 130 16.29 14.52 18.33
N SER A 131 15.06 14.88 18.64
CA SER A 131 14.39 14.55 19.91
C SER A 131 14.12 13.05 20.08
N SER A 132 13.85 12.36 18.97
CA SER A 132 13.65 10.90 18.94
C SER A 132 14.97 10.11 18.96
N GLY A 133 16.13 10.79 18.98
CA GLY A 133 17.44 10.15 18.98
C GLY A 133 17.83 9.48 17.66
N ILE A 134 17.16 9.82 16.54
CA ILE A 134 17.42 9.29 15.21
C ILE A 134 18.11 10.31 14.28
N GLY A 135 18.70 11.37 14.82
CA GLY A 135 19.37 12.40 14.04
C GLY A 135 20.54 11.92 13.16
N TYR A 136 21.00 10.70 13.37
CA TYR A 136 22.01 10.01 12.56
C TYR A 136 21.41 9.28 11.34
N ILE A 137 20.09 9.32 11.16
CA ILE A 137 19.38 8.73 10.00
C ILE A 137 18.95 9.86 9.08
N ALA A 138 19.18 9.70 7.77
CA ALA A 138 18.70 10.65 6.79
C ALA A 138 17.16 10.67 6.76
N ILE A 139 16.59 11.87 6.87
CA ILE A 139 15.14 12.10 6.75
C ILE A 139 14.82 12.53 5.32
N THR A 140 13.74 12.02 4.77
CA THR A 140 13.25 12.45 3.45
C THR A 140 12.43 13.72 3.62
N LEU A 141 12.84 14.80 2.97
CA LEU A 141 12.13 16.08 2.99
C LEU A 141 11.04 16.14 1.93
N ARG A 142 11.33 15.64 0.73
CA ARG A 142 10.40 15.60 -0.40
C ARG A 142 10.79 14.51 -1.38
N THR A 143 9.79 13.82 -1.90
CA THR A 143 9.92 12.87 -3.02
C THR A 143 9.43 13.49 -4.33
N ASN A 144 9.55 12.78 -5.43
CA ASN A 144 9.04 13.19 -6.74
C ASN A 144 9.50 14.59 -7.20
N LEU A 145 10.76 14.95 -6.93
CA LEU A 145 11.35 16.17 -7.45
C LEU A 145 11.35 16.14 -8.98
N THR A 146 11.05 17.27 -9.60
CA THR A 146 11.24 17.42 -11.03
C THR A 146 12.73 17.34 -11.39
N ALA A 147 13.07 16.96 -12.62
CA ALA A 147 14.46 16.89 -13.07
C ALA A 147 15.20 18.25 -12.87
N GLN A 148 14.49 19.37 -13.02
CA GLN A 148 15.04 20.70 -12.77
C GLN A 148 15.33 20.92 -11.28
N GLN A 149 14.42 20.55 -10.39
CA GLN A 149 14.64 20.66 -8.94
C GLN A 149 15.75 19.72 -8.48
N ALA A 150 15.79 18.50 -8.99
CA ALA A 150 16.83 17.52 -8.67
C ALA A 150 18.23 18.05 -9.06
N LEU A 151 18.37 18.57 -10.28
CA LEU A 151 19.63 19.14 -10.74
C LEU A 151 20.06 20.37 -9.90
N ALA A 152 19.10 21.26 -9.61
CA ALA A 152 19.38 22.44 -8.77
C ALA A 152 19.75 22.07 -7.33
N LEU A 153 19.12 21.02 -6.77
CA LEU A 153 19.43 20.50 -5.46
C LEU A 153 20.82 19.85 -5.42
N ASP A 154 21.13 19.04 -6.43
CA ASP A 154 22.43 18.35 -6.54
C ASP A 154 23.58 19.35 -6.61
N GLU A 155 23.46 20.38 -7.47
CA GLU A 155 24.43 21.48 -7.56
C GLU A 155 24.57 22.25 -6.24
N ALA A 156 23.44 22.54 -5.59
CA ALA A 156 23.44 23.33 -4.34
C ALA A 156 23.87 22.51 -3.12
N SER A 157 23.76 21.16 -3.14
CA SER A 157 24.08 20.27 -2.03
C SER A 157 25.54 20.35 -1.59
N VAL A 158 26.44 20.69 -2.51
CA VAL A 158 27.88 20.89 -2.24
C VAL A 158 28.10 21.92 -1.12
N ASP A 159 27.26 22.98 -1.07
CA ASP A 159 27.32 24.05 -0.08
C ASP A 159 26.31 23.87 1.08
N MET A 160 25.59 22.76 1.12
CA MET A 160 24.54 22.49 2.10
C MET A 160 24.84 21.20 2.87
N PRO A 161 25.59 21.28 3.99
CA PRO A 161 25.96 20.10 4.78
C PRO A 161 24.73 19.31 5.22
N GLY A 162 24.77 18.01 5.01
CA GLY A 162 23.71 17.09 5.37
C GLY A 162 22.59 16.95 4.34
N VAL A 163 22.51 17.82 3.33
CA VAL A 163 21.53 17.70 2.25
C VAL A 163 22.10 16.82 1.14
N SER A 164 21.28 15.91 0.62
CA SER A 164 21.65 15.06 -0.50
C SER A 164 20.45 14.77 -1.41
N LEU A 165 20.75 14.51 -2.68
CA LEU A 165 19.82 13.99 -3.65
C LEU A 165 19.90 12.46 -3.64
N GLU A 166 18.78 11.80 -3.39
CA GLU A 166 18.67 10.35 -3.49
C GLU A 166 17.84 9.98 -4.72
N VAL A 167 18.27 8.94 -5.44
CA VAL A 167 17.53 8.41 -6.58
C VAL A 167 17.12 6.99 -6.26
N THR A 168 15.81 6.78 -6.07
CA THR A 168 15.24 5.47 -5.77
C THR A 168 14.41 4.95 -6.93
N PRO A 169 14.30 3.61 -7.11
CA PRO A 169 13.38 3.06 -8.08
C PRO A 169 11.94 3.40 -7.71
N GLY A 170 11.25 4.14 -8.57
CA GLY A 170 9.84 4.44 -8.45
C GLY A 170 9.00 3.72 -9.49
N ARG A 171 7.67 3.77 -9.36
CA ARG A 171 6.70 3.13 -10.23
C ARG A 171 5.94 4.16 -11.05
N ARG A 172 5.80 3.92 -12.35
CA ARG A 172 5.04 4.80 -13.24
C ARG A 172 4.05 4.02 -14.06
N TYR A 173 2.78 4.38 -13.93
CA TYR A 173 1.66 3.77 -14.63
C TYR A 173 1.43 4.53 -15.94
N ILE A 174 1.82 3.93 -17.06
CA ILE A 174 1.74 4.52 -18.41
C ILE A 174 0.60 3.97 -19.24
N GLY A 175 -0.06 2.90 -18.79
CA GLY A 175 -1.29 2.35 -19.41
C GLY A 175 -2.46 3.33 -19.44
N GLY A 176 -2.31 4.48 -18.78
CA GLY A 176 -3.31 5.54 -18.68
C GLY A 176 -4.47 5.20 -17.76
N LYS A 177 -5.38 6.15 -17.59
CA LYS A 177 -6.55 6.02 -16.71
C LYS A 177 -7.46 4.83 -17.05
N ALA A 178 -7.46 4.38 -18.30
CA ALA A 178 -8.27 3.25 -18.73
C ALA A 178 -7.91 1.92 -18.03
N CYS A 179 -6.65 1.77 -17.60
CA CYS A 179 -6.16 0.57 -16.93
C CYS A 179 -6.19 0.68 -15.40
N SER A 180 -6.71 1.77 -14.82
CA SER A 180 -6.62 2.07 -13.39
C SER A 180 -7.10 0.94 -12.49
N ALA A 181 -8.30 0.44 -12.72
CA ALA A 181 -8.93 -0.59 -11.90
C ALA A 181 -8.28 -1.97 -12.04
N ILE A 182 -7.50 -2.20 -13.11
CA ILE A 182 -6.80 -3.46 -13.34
C ILE A 182 -5.45 -3.46 -12.62
N LEU A 183 -4.66 -2.42 -12.87
CA LEU A 183 -3.25 -2.36 -12.43
C LEU A 183 -3.13 -2.28 -10.91
N GLY A 184 -4.01 -1.52 -10.28
CA GLY A 184 -3.91 -1.25 -8.86
C GLY A 184 -2.83 -0.21 -8.55
N SER A 185 -2.36 -0.21 -7.31
CA SER A 185 -1.44 0.80 -6.79
C SER A 185 -0.38 0.24 -5.87
N LEU A 186 0.72 0.99 -5.75
CA LEU A 186 1.72 0.82 -4.71
C LEU A 186 1.57 1.93 -3.67
N SER A 187 1.73 1.60 -2.41
CA SER A 187 1.88 2.60 -1.35
C SER A 187 2.77 2.11 -0.22
N ALA A 188 3.11 3.00 0.71
CA ALA A 188 3.86 2.65 1.91
C ALA A 188 3.15 1.57 2.73
N GLN A 189 3.92 0.82 3.51
CA GLN A 189 3.40 -0.17 4.45
C GLN A 189 2.57 0.51 5.54
N SER A 190 1.41 -0.05 5.87
CA SER A 190 0.67 0.42 7.05
C SER A 190 1.34 -0.07 8.34
N PRO A 191 1.13 0.60 9.48
CA PRO A 191 1.71 0.16 10.76
C PRO A 191 1.40 -1.30 11.11
N GLU A 192 0.22 -1.79 10.75
CA GLU A 192 -0.23 -3.17 10.98
C GLU A 192 0.49 -4.16 10.07
N GLU A 193 0.89 -3.74 8.88
CA GLU A 193 1.59 -4.58 7.90
C GLU A 193 3.09 -4.72 8.20
N VAL A 194 3.70 -3.71 8.81
CA VAL A 194 5.17 -3.63 9.01
C VAL A 194 5.73 -4.89 9.64
N SER A 195 5.13 -5.37 10.74
CA SER A 195 5.64 -6.56 11.46
C SER A 195 5.61 -7.82 10.59
N ARG A 196 4.51 -8.01 9.84
CA ARG A 196 4.33 -9.16 8.95
C ARG A 196 5.28 -9.11 7.76
N LEU A 197 5.38 -7.95 7.11
CA LEU A 197 6.19 -7.76 5.92
C LEU A 197 7.69 -7.82 6.25
N ARG A 198 8.09 -7.30 7.42
CA ARG A 198 9.47 -7.42 7.89
C ARG A 198 9.91 -8.87 8.08
N ALA A 199 9.03 -9.73 8.58
CA ALA A 199 9.28 -11.17 8.68
C ALA A 199 9.44 -11.83 7.30
N GLN A 200 8.91 -11.22 6.24
CA GLN A 200 9.05 -11.64 4.85
C GLN A 200 10.24 -10.95 4.12
N GLY A 201 11.09 -10.23 4.85
CA GLY A 201 12.28 -9.57 4.31
C GLY A 201 12.02 -8.23 3.62
N TYR A 202 10.87 -7.57 3.88
CA TYR A 202 10.64 -6.21 3.41
C TYR A 202 11.42 -5.20 4.23
N GLN A 203 11.90 -4.16 3.55
CA GLN A 203 12.51 -3.02 4.20
C GLN A 203 11.44 -2.09 4.79
N LEU A 204 11.82 -1.33 5.80
CA LEU A 204 10.98 -0.23 6.27
C LEU A 204 10.80 0.77 5.12
N ASN A 205 9.59 1.22 4.88
CA ASN A 205 9.20 2.12 3.78
C ASN A 205 9.30 1.54 2.35
N GLU A 206 9.61 0.26 2.19
CA GLU A 206 9.51 -0.39 0.88
C GLU A 206 8.03 -0.39 0.43
N PRO A 207 7.70 0.14 -0.76
CA PRO A 207 6.32 0.18 -1.24
C PRO A 207 5.80 -1.22 -1.55
N VAL A 208 4.52 -1.44 -1.27
CA VAL A 208 3.82 -2.72 -1.41
C VAL A 208 2.59 -2.55 -2.28
N GLY A 209 2.27 -3.55 -3.10
CA GLY A 209 1.02 -3.59 -3.85
C GLY A 209 -0.19 -3.65 -2.92
N LYS A 210 -1.15 -2.72 -3.08
CA LYS A 210 -2.33 -2.61 -2.22
C LYS A 210 -3.58 -3.19 -2.84
N ASP A 211 -3.68 -3.13 -4.14
CA ASP A 211 -4.84 -3.58 -4.90
C ASP A 211 -4.45 -4.02 -6.32
N GLY A 212 -5.42 -4.56 -7.06
CA GLY A 212 -5.26 -4.96 -8.45
C GLY A 212 -4.16 -5.99 -8.70
N ILE A 213 -3.54 -5.87 -9.86
CA ILE A 213 -2.45 -6.74 -10.33
C ILE A 213 -1.20 -6.56 -9.46
N GLU A 214 -0.91 -5.32 -9.04
CA GLU A 214 0.24 -5.03 -8.17
C GLU A 214 0.18 -5.82 -6.85
N ALA A 215 -0.98 -5.90 -6.22
CA ALA A 215 -1.15 -6.68 -4.98
C ALA A 215 -1.20 -8.20 -5.25
N ARG A 216 -1.91 -8.61 -6.31
CA ARG A 216 -2.12 -10.03 -6.60
C ARG A 216 -0.84 -10.77 -6.98
N TYR A 217 0.06 -10.09 -7.67
CA TYR A 217 1.35 -10.61 -8.16
C TYR A 217 2.55 -9.96 -7.45
N GLU A 218 2.35 -9.47 -6.22
CA GLU A 218 3.40 -8.85 -5.42
C GLU A 218 4.67 -9.71 -5.32
N GLY A 219 4.51 -11.01 -5.06
CA GLY A 219 5.62 -11.94 -4.92
C GLY A 219 6.45 -12.13 -6.19
N ASP A 220 5.82 -12.04 -7.38
CA ASP A 220 6.49 -12.16 -8.67
C ASP A 220 7.12 -10.83 -9.09
N LEU A 221 6.40 -9.72 -8.85
CA LEU A 221 6.79 -8.39 -9.29
C LEU A 221 7.90 -7.77 -8.44
N ARG A 222 7.94 -8.05 -7.12
CA ARG A 222 8.85 -7.41 -6.18
C ARG A 222 10.33 -7.65 -6.48
N GLY A 223 10.72 -8.90 -6.83
CA GLY A 223 12.11 -9.32 -6.91
C GLY A 223 12.73 -9.65 -5.54
N GLN A 224 14.05 -9.77 -5.49
CA GLN A 224 14.80 -10.08 -4.28
C GLN A 224 15.82 -8.99 -4.00
N ALA A 225 15.82 -8.47 -2.76
CA ALA A 225 16.77 -7.47 -2.35
C ALA A 225 18.21 -8.00 -2.34
N GLY A 226 19.13 -7.18 -2.81
CA GLY A 226 20.56 -7.36 -2.61
C GLY A 226 21.02 -6.68 -1.33
N TYR A 227 22.31 -6.76 -1.04
CA TYR A 227 22.92 -6.02 0.05
C TYR A 227 24.40 -5.71 -0.18
N ASN A 228 24.85 -4.59 0.37
CA ASN A 228 26.24 -4.28 0.59
C ASN A 228 26.54 -4.45 2.07
N ALA A 229 27.53 -5.31 2.39
CA ALA A 229 28.05 -5.44 3.73
C ALA A 229 29.41 -4.75 3.80
N ALA A 230 29.56 -3.83 4.72
CA ALA A 230 30.79 -3.08 4.92
C ALA A 230 31.13 -2.99 6.41
N GLU A 231 32.42 -2.98 6.71
CA GLU A 231 32.95 -2.73 8.05
C GLU A 231 33.07 -1.24 8.29
N GLN A 232 32.57 -0.76 9.42
CA GLN A 232 32.74 0.63 9.87
C GLN A 232 33.53 0.68 11.15
N ASP A 233 34.32 1.74 11.30
CA ASP A 233 35.01 2.03 12.56
C ASP A 233 34.05 2.67 13.60
N ALA A 234 34.57 2.87 14.81
CA ALA A 234 33.80 3.49 15.90
C ALA A 234 33.35 4.95 15.61
N GLN A 235 33.86 5.56 14.55
CA GLN A 235 33.49 6.88 14.06
C GLN A 235 32.51 6.82 12.87
N GLY A 236 32.05 5.62 12.49
CA GLY A 236 31.10 5.44 11.38
C GLY A 236 31.75 5.50 9.99
N ARG A 237 33.10 5.47 9.89
CA ARG A 237 33.78 5.51 8.61
C ARG A 237 33.93 4.10 8.03
N LEU A 238 33.69 3.97 6.75
CA LEU A 238 33.90 2.72 6.01
C LEU A 238 35.39 2.33 6.05
N VAL A 239 35.65 1.14 6.55
CA VAL A 239 37.01 0.57 6.63
C VAL A 239 37.25 -0.39 5.48
N THR A 240 36.35 -1.34 5.26
CA THR A 240 36.49 -2.37 4.24
C THR A 240 35.12 -2.81 3.74
N GLN A 241 34.95 -3.02 2.43
CA GLN A 241 33.82 -3.67 1.84
C GLN A 241 33.97 -5.19 1.98
N LEU A 242 33.04 -5.84 2.68
CA LEU A 242 33.14 -7.27 3.03
C LEU A 242 32.48 -8.16 1.99
N ALA A 243 31.26 -7.82 1.59
CA ALA A 243 30.48 -8.59 0.63
C ALA A 243 29.45 -7.72 -0.09
N THR A 244 29.17 -8.07 -1.32
CA THR A 244 28.08 -7.46 -2.10
C THR A 244 27.25 -8.60 -2.68
N GLN A 245 25.94 -8.49 -2.56
CA GLN A 245 24.99 -9.34 -3.28
C GLN A 245 24.12 -8.43 -4.13
N ASP A 246 24.17 -8.62 -5.43
CA ASP A 246 23.31 -7.85 -6.34
C ASP A 246 21.83 -8.21 -6.16
N PRO A 247 20.93 -7.23 -6.28
CA PRO A 247 19.49 -7.48 -6.24
C PRO A 247 19.05 -8.26 -7.48
N VAL A 248 18.08 -9.15 -7.31
CA VAL A 248 17.45 -9.86 -8.44
C VAL A 248 16.17 -9.13 -8.81
N PRO A 249 16.06 -8.59 -10.04
CA PRO A 249 14.84 -7.93 -10.51
C PRO A 249 13.60 -8.82 -10.39
N GLY A 250 12.44 -8.20 -10.22
CA GLY A 250 11.15 -8.90 -10.30
C GLY A 250 10.84 -9.37 -11.71
N ASN A 251 9.96 -10.35 -11.83
CA ASN A 251 9.54 -10.92 -13.11
C ASN A 251 8.63 -9.94 -13.87
N THR A 252 8.81 -9.85 -15.18
CA THR A 252 7.87 -9.14 -16.04
C THR A 252 6.57 -9.95 -16.15
N LEU A 253 5.44 -9.28 -15.93
CA LEU A 253 4.11 -9.87 -16.01
C LEU A 253 3.45 -9.46 -17.33
N GLU A 254 3.09 -10.45 -18.15
CA GLU A 254 2.30 -10.25 -19.35
C GLU A 254 0.83 -10.53 -19.05
N LEU A 255 -0.03 -9.56 -19.35
CA LEU A 255 -1.47 -9.66 -19.15
C LEU A 255 -2.17 -10.08 -20.45
N ALA A 256 -3.27 -10.82 -20.36
CA ALA A 256 -4.16 -11.09 -21.49
C ALA A 256 -4.88 -9.83 -22.01
N ILE A 257 -4.87 -8.74 -21.26
CA ILE A 257 -5.46 -7.45 -21.64
C ILE A 257 -4.80 -6.92 -22.92
N HIS A 258 -5.63 -6.37 -23.80
CA HIS A 258 -5.19 -5.62 -24.98
C HIS A 258 -5.38 -4.12 -24.71
N ALA A 259 -4.30 -3.39 -24.49
CA ALA A 259 -4.33 -1.99 -24.08
C ALA A 259 -5.11 -1.08 -25.04
N GLY A 260 -4.96 -1.29 -26.34
CA GLY A 260 -5.71 -0.57 -27.37
C GLY A 260 -7.23 -0.78 -27.25
N LEU A 261 -7.66 -2.03 -27.06
CA LEU A 261 -9.08 -2.36 -26.87
C LEU A 261 -9.61 -1.78 -25.56
N GLN A 262 -8.84 -1.89 -24.48
CA GLN A 262 -9.16 -1.33 -23.18
C GLN A 262 -9.43 0.19 -23.27
N ARG A 263 -8.53 0.93 -23.92
CA ARG A 263 -8.69 2.39 -24.13
C ARG A 263 -9.89 2.70 -25.02
N TYR A 264 -10.08 1.95 -26.10
CA TYR A 264 -11.20 2.14 -27.01
C TYR A 264 -12.56 1.96 -26.32
N ILE A 265 -12.76 0.86 -25.58
CA ILE A 265 -14.01 0.61 -24.86
C ILE A 265 -14.24 1.63 -23.75
N THR A 266 -13.19 2.03 -23.03
CA THR A 266 -13.26 3.09 -22.03
C THR A 266 -13.80 4.38 -22.64
N GLN A 267 -13.23 4.81 -23.76
CA GLN A 267 -13.66 6.02 -24.46
C GLN A 267 -15.10 5.90 -24.99
N LEU A 268 -15.41 4.76 -25.61
CA LEU A 268 -16.76 4.47 -26.14
C LEU A 268 -17.83 4.61 -25.04
N LEU A 269 -17.57 4.04 -23.86
CA LEU A 269 -18.49 4.14 -22.72
C LEU A 269 -18.61 5.59 -22.22
N LEU A 270 -17.49 6.30 -22.07
CA LEU A 270 -17.48 7.69 -21.65
C LEU A 270 -18.29 8.60 -22.60
N ASP A 271 -18.15 8.39 -23.91
CA ASP A 271 -18.87 9.17 -24.93
C ASP A 271 -20.37 8.86 -24.88
N ASN A 272 -20.76 7.59 -24.76
CA ASN A 272 -22.17 7.21 -24.64
C ASN A 272 -22.79 7.70 -23.32
N MET A 273 -22.05 7.73 -22.23
CA MET A 273 -22.54 8.25 -20.94
C MET A 273 -22.81 9.76 -20.99
N ARG A 274 -22.03 10.51 -21.78
CA ARG A 274 -22.22 11.96 -21.97
C ARG A 274 -23.40 12.30 -22.88
N ASP A 275 -23.60 11.47 -23.91
CA ASP A 275 -24.58 11.70 -24.98
C ASP A 275 -25.95 11.12 -24.67
N SER A 276 -26.15 10.65 -23.44
CA SER A 276 -27.39 9.99 -23.05
C SER A 276 -28.57 10.99 -23.02
N GLY A 277 -29.14 11.28 -24.19
CA GLY A 277 -30.54 11.73 -24.32
C GLY A 277 -31.54 10.68 -23.83
N SER A 278 -31.09 9.79 -22.93
CA SER A 278 -31.92 8.73 -22.37
C SER A 278 -32.92 9.32 -21.38
N THR A 279 -34.11 8.81 -21.37
CA THR A 279 -35.20 9.14 -20.42
C THR A 279 -34.80 8.90 -18.95
N TRP A 280 -33.68 8.25 -18.71
CA TRP A 280 -33.17 7.83 -17.39
C TRP A 280 -32.09 8.78 -16.79
N GLY A 281 -31.74 9.84 -17.49
CA GLY A 281 -30.66 10.77 -17.09
C GLY A 281 -29.28 10.25 -17.43
N PRO A 282 -28.22 11.08 -17.18
CA PRO A 282 -26.84 10.71 -17.47
C PRO A 282 -26.36 9.59 -16.53
N ALA A 283 -25.74 8.57 -17.08
CA ALA A 283 -25.06 7.54 -16.29
C ALA A 283 -23.77 8.09 -15.68
N THR A 284 -23.53 7.81 -14.42
CA THR A 284 -22.32 8.25 -13.70
C THR A 284 -21.30 7.12 -13.53
N VAL A 285 -21.75 5.86 -13.64
CA VAL A 285 -20.91 4.67 -13.50
C VAL A 285 -21.18 3.69 -14.64
N ALA A 286 -20.16 2.99 -15.07
CA ALA A 286 -20.26 1.92 -16.07
C ALA A 286 -19.17 0.87 -15.86
N ALA A 287 -19.45 -0.35 -16.34
CA ALA A 287 -18.50 -1.44 -16.39
C ALA A 287 -18.64 -2.21 -17.70
N ALA A 288 -17.53 -2.74 -18.21
CA ALA A 288 -17.54 -3.67 -19.34
C ALA A 288 -16.43 -4.71 -19.19
N VAL A 289 -16.74 -5.94 -19.62
CA VAL A 289 -15.77 -7.03 -19.72
C VAL A 289 -15.83 -7.58 -21.14
N VAL A 290 -14.66 -7.71 -21.77
CA VAL A 290 -14.51 -8.39 -23.04
C VAL A 290 -13.63 -9.61 -22.83
N MET A 291 -14.14 -10.76 -23.20
CA MET A 291 -13.50 -12.06 -22.96
C MET A 291 -13.49 -12.87 -24.26
N ASP A 292 -12.42 -13.61 -24.51
CA ASP A 292 -12.40 -14.65 -25.53
C ASP A 292 -13.14 -15.89 -24.96
N PRO A 293 -14.26 -16.31 -25.56
CA PRO A 293 -15.04 -17.44 -25.04
C PRO A 293 -14.33 -18.79 -25.20
N ASN A 294 -13.34 -18.90 -26.06
CA ASN A 294 -12.60 -20.15 -26.29
C ASN A 294 -11.47 -20.36 -25.28
N THR A 295 -10.79 -19.28 -24.88
CA THR A 295 -9.61 -19.36 -24.01
C THR A 295 -9.94 -18.92 -22.58
N GLY A 296 -11.00 -18.13 -22.37
CA GLY A 296 -11.32 -17.49 -21.12
C GLY A 296 -10.46 -16.25 -20.81
N GLU A 297 -9.61 -15.82 -21.75
CA GLU A 297 -8.78 -14.64 -21.58
C GLU A 297 -9.61 -13.37 -21.54
N VAL A 298 -9.36 -12.52 -20.54
CA VAL A 298 -9.97 -11.19 -20.43
C VAL A 298 -9.17 -10.20 -21.25
N LEU A 299 -9.73 -9.75 -22.35
CA LEU A 299 -9.10 -8.82 -23.31
C LEU A 299 -9.27 -7.36 -22.90
N ALA A 300 -10.37 -7.04 -22.23
CA ALA A 300 -10.60 -5.72 -21.63
C ALA A 300 -11.49 -5.86 -20.39
N LEU A 301 -11.22 -5.01 -19.39
CA LEU A 301 -11.96 -4.95 -18.13
C LEU A 301 -12.04 -3.48 -17.70
N VAL A 302 -13.17 -2.85 -18.02
CA VAL A 302 -13.38 -1.40 -17.89
C VAL A 302 -14.23 -1.09 -16.67
N SER A 303 -13.77 -0.15 -15.86
CA SER A 303 -14.50 0.40 -14.71
C SER A 303 -14.53 1.92 -14.81
N ILE A 304 -15.71 2.54 -14.78
CA ILE A 304 -15.90 3.99 -14.87
C ILE A 304 -16.62 4.47 -13.62
N PRO A 305 -16.17 5.60 -13.02
CA PRO A 305 -15.08 6.49 -13.45
C PRO A 305 -13.68 5.86 -13.34
N THR A 306 -12.76 6.38 -14.15
CA THR A 306 -11.34 6.02 -14.14
C THR A 306 -10.55 7.03 -13.31
N TYR A 307 -9.40 6.63 -12.81
CA TYR A 307 -8.47 7.50 -12.08
C TYR A 307 -7.04 7.33 -12.60
N ASP A 308 -6.12 8.14 -12.12
CA ASP A 308 -4.70 8.04 -12.44
C ASP A 308 -3.97 7.31 -11.31
N ASN A 309 -3.44 6.11 -11.56
CA ASN A 309 -2.74 5.32 -10.56
C ASN A 309 -1.46 6.01 -10.05
N ASN A 310 -0.89 6.94 -10.82
CA ASN A 310 0.29 7.69 -10.39
C ASN A 310 0.00 8.57 -9.15
N ILE A 311 -1.27 8.88 -8.88
CA ILE A 311 -1.68 9.64 -7.69
C ILE A 311 -1.19 9.02 -6.38
N PHE A 312 -1.09 7.69 -6.30
CA PHE A 312 -0.61 6.98 -5.11
C PHE A 312 0.91 7.09 -4.96
N ALA A 313 1.65 7.12 -6.06
CA ALA A 313 3.10 7.34 -6.05
C ALA A 313 3.47 8.81 -5.82
N GLU A 314 2.56 9.73 -6.15
CA GLU A 314 2.70 11.18 -6.05
C GLU A 314 1.86 11.77 -4.90
N ALA A 315 1.54 10.95 -3.88
CA ALA A 315 0.63 11.32 -2.79
C ALA A 315 1.06 12.57 -2.02
N ASP A 316 2.36 12.82 -1.92
CA ASP A 316 2.95 13.98 -1.28
C ASP A 316 2.63 15.31 -1.99
N ILE A 317 2.53 15.28 -3.32
CA ILE A 317 2.22 16.47 -4.14
C ILE A 317 0.76 16.52 -4.61
N ARG A 318 0.03 15.39 -4.57
CA ARG A 318 -1.37 15.26 -5.02
C ARG A 318 -2.31 14.85 -3.89
N GLN A 319 -1.99 15.22 -2.66
CA GLN A 319 -2.73 14.80 -1.46
C GLN A 319 -4.22 15.10 -1.53
N GLN A 320 -4.61 16.29 -2.02
CA GLN A 320 -6.03 16.67 -2.12
C GLN A 320 -6.79 15.79 -3.13
N GLU A 321 -6.17 15.44 -4.25
CA GLU A 321 -6.78 14.54 -5.23
C GLU A 321 -6.95 13.13 -4.65
N LEU A 322 -5.96 12.64 -3.90
CA LEU A 322 -6.03 11.34 -3.24
C LEU A 322 -7.14 11.30 -2.18
N VAL A 323 -7.26 12.34 -1.36
CA VAL A 323 -8.34 12.47 -0.37
C VAL A 323 -9.72 12.49 -1.05
N ASN A 324 -9.86 13.25 -2.14
CA ASN A 324 -11.12 13.31 -2.90
C ASN A 324 -11.47 11.94 -3.48
N LEU A 325 -10.49 11.20 -4.00
CA LEU A 325 -10.66 9.87 -4.55
C LEU A 325 -11.11 8.85 -3.49
N HIS A 326 -10.54 8.90 -2.28
CA HIS A 326 -10.94 8.04 -1.17
C HIS A 326 -12.34 8.38 -0.61
N ASN A 327 -12.72 9.65 -0.65
CA ASN A 327 -14.01 10.12 -0.13
C ASN A 327 -15.13 10.07 -1.16
N ASP A 328 -14.88 9.56 -2.38
CA ASP A 328 -15.89 9.43 -3.42
C ASP A 328 -16.88 8.31 -3.10
N THR A 329 -17.97 8.67 -2.43
CA THR A 329 -19.11 7.79 -2.12
C THR A 329 -20.23 7.84 -3.18
N ALA A 330 -20.12 8.76 -4.13
CA ALA A 330 -21.13 8.90 -5.18
C ALA A 330 -20.94 7.90 -6.32
N THR A 331 -19.71 7.72 -6.74
CA THR A 331 -19.37 6.84 -7.86
C THR A 331 -18.47 5.66 -7.47
N PHE A 332 -17.93 5.67 -6.25
CA PHE A 332 -17.00 4.65 -5.76
C PHE A 332 -15.89 4.37 -6.78
N THR A 333 -15.19 5.42 -7.19
CA THR A 333 -14.20 5.37 -8.29
C THR A 333 -13.13 4.28 -8.10
N LEU A 334 -12.66 4.07 -6.87
CA LEU A 334 -11.67 3.02 -6.54
C LEU A 334 -12.22 1.59 -6.65
N LEU A 335 -13.53 1.42 -6.66
CA LEU A 335 -14.14 0.09 -6.75
C LEU A 335 -13.99 -0.48 -8.16
N ASN A 336 -13.43 -1.69 -8.27
CA ASN A 336 -13.39 -2.41 -9.55
C ASN A 336 -14.78 -2.99 -9.86
N LYS A 337 -15.59 -2.20 -10.55
CA LYS A 337 -17.00 -2.49 -10.81
C LYS A 337 -17.24 -3.79 -11.60
N PRO A 338 -16.43 -4.14 -12.62
CA PRO A 338 -16.55 -5.43 -13.28
C PRO A 338 -16.44 -6.66 -12.37
N LEU A 339 -15.77 -6.53 -11.23
CA LEU A 339 -15.61 -7.60 -10.24
C LEU A 339 -16.64 -7.51 -9.09
N THR A 340 -17.56 -6.55 -9.18
CA THR A 340 -18.56 -6.31 -8.13
C THR A 340 -19.91 -6.88 -8.55
N ALA A 341 -20.61 -7.48 -7.61
CA ALA A 341 -21.98 -7.97 -7.86
C ALA A 341 -22.90 -6.79 -8.18
N ALA A 342 -23.59 -6.88 -9.31
CA ALA A 342 -24.61 -5.93 -9.73
C ALA A 342 -25.92 -6.66 -10.01
N ALA A 343 -27.06 -5.95 -9.92
CA ALA A 343 -28.33 -6.51 -10.30
C ALA A 343 -28.29 -6.88 -11.81
N PRO A 344 -28.53 -8.15 -12.18
CA PRO A 344 -28.37 -8.62 -13.55
C PRO A 344 -29.40 -8.03 -14.51
N GLY A 345 -30.49 -7.51 -13.97
CA GLY A 345 -31.61 -7.03 -14.78
C GLY A 345 -32.15 -8.10 -15.74
N SER A 346 -32.59 -7.65 -16.96
CA SER A 346 -33.19 -8.55 -17.97
C SER A 346 -32.23 -9.63 -18.50
N THR A 347 -30.94 -9.57 -18.23
CA THR A 347 -30.00 -10.65 -18.60
C THR A 347 -30.30 -11.94 -17.84
N PHE A 348 -30.85 -11.85 -16.63
CA PHE A 348 -31.28 -13.00 -15.84
C PHE A 348 -32.45 -13.78 -16.46
N LYS A 349 -33.23 -13.17 -17.37
CA LYS A 349 -34.32 -13.84 -18.06
C LYS A 349 -33.88 -15.03 -18.89
N ILE A 350 -32.62 -15.06 -19.34
CA ILE A 350 -32.07 -16.21 -20.05
C ILE A 350 -32.01 -17.43 -19.11
N ALA A 351 -31.55 -17.25 -17.89
CA ALA A 351 -31.52 -18.33 -16.90
C ALA A 351 -32.91 -18.76 -16.48
N THR A 352 -33.83 -17.81 -16.22
CA THR A 352 -35.22 -18.12 -15.89
C THR A 352 -35.95 -18.82 -17.07
N GLY A 353 -35.69 -18.38 -18.30
CA GLY A 353 -36.27 -18.97 -19.51
C GLY A 353 -35.78 -20.39 -19.79
N ALA A 354 -34.53 -20.72 -19.43
CA ALA A 354 -34.00 -22.08 -19.53
C ALA A 354 -34.59 -23.00 -18.43
N ALA A 355 -34.67 -22.48 -17.19
CA ALA A 355 -35.16 -23.25 -16.05
C ALA A 355 -36.68 -23.57 -16.12
N GLY A 356 -37.49 -22.71 -16.69
CA GLY A 356 -38.95 -22.90 -16.81
C GLY A 356 -39.33 -24.21 -17.53
N PRO A 357 -38.86 -24.42 -18.75
CA PRO A 357 -39.08 -25.68 -19.48
C PRO A 357 -38.41 -26.89 -18.80
N GLU A 358 -37.16 -26.77 -18.30
CA GLU A 358 -36.44 -27.86 -17.65
C GLU A 358 -37.17 -28.39 -16.42
N LYS A 359 -37.82 -27.54 -15.63
CA LYS A 359 -38.62 -27.92 -14.46
C LYS A 359 -40.04 -28.31 -14.82
N GLY A 360 -40.46 -28.18 -16.10
CA GLY A 360 -41.79 -28.50 -16.57
C GLY A 360 -42.87 -27.53 -16.10
N ASN A 361 -42.50 -26.38 -15.55
CA ASN A 361 -43.45 -25.38 -15.09
C ASN A 361 -44.10 -24.64 -16.27
N ILE A 362 -43.34 -24.42 -17.34
CA ILE A 362 -43.78 -23.84 -18.61
C ILE A 362 -43.23 -24.72 -19.73
N PRO A 363 -44.07 -25.51 -20.44
CA PRO A 363 -43.61 -26.24 -21.63
C PRO A 363 -43.03 -25.30 -22.69
N ASP A 364 -42.03 -25.75 -23.44
CA ASP A 364 -41.20 -24.97 -24.39
C ASP A 364 -42.04 -24.10 -25.36
N PHE A 365 -43.25 -24.52 -25.72
CA PHE A 365 -44.12 -23.86 -26.72
C PHE A 365 -45.42 -23.34 -26.13
N THR A 366 -45.59 -23.34 -24.82
CA THR A 366 -46.80 -22.78 -24.20
C THR A 366 -46.73 -21.26 -24.27
N SER A 367 -47.79 -20.67 -24.82
CA SER A 367 -47.95 -19.22 -24.91
C SER A 367 -48.82 -18.73 -23.78
N HIS A 368 -48.34 -17.71 -23.07
CA HIS A 368 -49.10 -16.99 -22.05
C HIS A 368 -49.47 -15.60 -22.56
N TYR A 369 -50.65 -15.15 -22.22
CA TYR A 369 -51.06 -13.79 -22.50
C TYR A 369 -50.29 -12.83 -21.56
N VAL A 370 -49.63 -11.87 -22.15
CA VAL A 370 -48.88 -10.85 -21.46
C VAL A 370 -49.51 -9.49 -21.64
N GLY A 371 -50.08 -8.97 -20.56
CA GLY A 371 -50.75 -7.66 -20.52
C GLY A 371 -49.75 -6.51 -20.26
N CYS A 372 -50.20 -5.52 -19.51
CA CYS A 372 -49.42 -4.36 -19.10
C CYS A 372 -48.66 -4.61 -17.79
N ALA A 373 -49.23 -5.42 -16.91
CA ALA A 373 -48.71 -5.75 -15.59
C ALA A 373 -49.21 -7.11 -15.13
N LEU A 374 -48.51 -7.70 -14.17
CA LEU A 374 -48.98 -8.79 -13.35
C LEU A 374 -49.53 -8.20 -12.04
N GLU A 375 -50.83 -8.42 -11.79
CA GLU A 375 -51.46 -8.01 -10.54
C GLU A 375 -51.59 -9.22 -9.61
N ILE A 376 -51.14 -9.07 -8.38
CA ILE A 376 -51.26 -10.11 -7.35
C ILE A 376 -52.00 -9.51 -6.16
N THR A 377 -53.12 -10.12 -5.79
CA THR A 377 -53.86 -9.73 -4.60
C THR A 377 -53.33 -10.45 -3.36
N GLY A 378 -52.83 -9.70 -2.40
CA GLY A 378 -52.37 -10.23 -1.12
C GLY A 378 -53.51 -10.65 -0.21
N GLU A 379 -53.22 -11.39 0.86
CA GLU A 379 -54.22 -11.91 1.84
C GLU A 379 -55.10 -10.83 2.47
N THR A 380 -54.60 -9.61 2.58
CA THR A 380 -55.33 -8.45 3.12
C THR A 380 -56.16 -7.71 2.08
N GLY A 381 -56.24 -8.20 0.84
CA GLY A 381 -56.91 -7.54 -0.28
C GLY A 381 -56.09 -6.42 -0.93
N GLN A 382 -54.82 -6.23 -0.51
CA GLN A 382 -53.92 -5.28 -1.15
C GLN A 382 -53.47 -5.83 -2.51
N ILE A 383 -53.55 -4.99 -3.56
CA ILE A 383 -53.10 -5.32 -4.91
C ILE A 383 -51.62 -4.88 -5.04
N PHE A 384 -50.80 -5.81 -5.44
CA PHE A 384 -49.39 -5.58 -5.84
C PHE A 384 -49.30 -5.66 -7.36
N GLU A 385 -48.85 -4.58 -7.98
CA GLU A 385 -48.75 -4.46 -9.43
C GLU A 385 -47.27 -4.56 -9.83
N TYR A 386 -46.97 -5.50 -10.74
CA TYR A 386 -45.62 -5.71 -11.31
C TYR A 386 -45.67 -5.37 -12.80
N PRO A 387 -45.33 -4.11 -13.18
CA PRO A 387 -45.53 -3.66 -14.55
C PRO A 387 -44.51 -4.27 -15.50
N ASP A 388 -44.92 -4.47 -16.75
CA ASP A 388 -43.98 -4.65 -17.83
C ASP A 388 -43.39 -3.30 -18.24
N TRP A 389 -42.26 -3.29 -18.94
CA TRP A 389 -41.67 -2.05 -19.43
C TRP A 389 -42.51 -1.36 -20.50
N ARG A 390 -43.44 -2.12 -21.11
CA ARG A 390 -44.52 -1.64 -21.98
C ARG A 390 -45.68 -2.64 -21.98
N CYS A 391 -46.87 -2.20 -22.36
CA CYS A 391 -48.01 -3.07 -22.60
C CYS A 391 -47.81 -3.89 -23.89
N HIS A 392 -47.84 -5.21 -23.79
CA HIS A 392 -47.71 -6.08 -24.94
C HIS A 392 -49.03 -6.50 -25.53
N GLY A 393 -49.98 -6.93 -24.71
CA GLY A 393 -51.35 -7.27 -25.13
C GLY A 393 -51.40 -8.47 -26.08
N GLN A 394 -50.47 -9.42 -25.96
CA GLN A 394 -50.35 -10.54 -26.88
C GLN A 394 -49.85 -11.81 -26.17
N LEU A 395 -49.93 -12.93 -26.87
CA LEU A 395 -49.38 -14.20 -26.42
C LEU A 395 -47.87 -14.27 -26.70
N PHE A 396 -47.11 -14.67 -25.69
CA PHE A 396 -45.68 -14.97 -25.82
C PHE A 396 -45.40 -16.42 -25.39
N ASP A 397 -44.56 -17.10 -26.16
CA ASP A 397 -43.74 -18.22 -25.68
C ASP A 397 -42.45 -17.69 -25.09
N VAL A 398 -41.58 -18.58 -24.56
CA VAL A 398 -40.29 -18.19 -23.99
C VAL A 398 -39.43 -17.39 -24.97
N ARG A 399 -39.41 -17.74 -26.25
CA ARG A 399 -38.62 -17.07 -27.29
C ARG A 399 -39.15 -15.66 -27.55
N GLY A 400 -40.46 -15.53 -27.71
CA GLY A 400 -41.10 -14.23 -27.87
C GLY A 400 -40.89 -13.35 -26.64
N ALA A 401 -41.03 -13.91 -25.45
CA ALA A 401 -40.81 -13.19 -24.20
C ALA A 401 -39.37 -12.72 -24.03
N LEU A 402 -38.36 -13.51 -24.43
CA LEU A 402 -36.95 -13.10 -24.46
C LEU A 402 -36.74 -12.02 -25.51
N ALA A 403 -37.26 -12.18 -26.73
CA ALA A 403 -37.07 -11.22 -27.81
C ALA A 403 -37.62 -9.82 -27.46
N TRP A 404 -38.77 -9.77 -26.76
CA TRP A 404 -39.41 -8.55 -26.32
C TRP A 404 -39.04 -8.13 -24.90
N SER A 405 -38.20 -8.92 -24.22
CA SER A 405 -37.80 -8.69 -22.83
C SER A 405 -38.97 -8.46 -21.87
N SER A 406 -40.08 -9.24 -22.03
CA SER A 406 -41.24 -9.08 -21.20
C SER A 406 -40.97 -9.39 -19.73
N ASN A 407 -41.26 -8.46 -18.83
CA ASN A 407 -41.14 -8.67 -17.39
C ASN A 407 -42.27 -9.61 -16.90
N VAL A 408 -43.48 -9.35 -17.32
CA VAL A 408 -44.69 -10.10 -16.86
C VAL A 408 -44.54 -11.59 -17.15
N PHE A 409 -44.09 -11.97 -18.37
CA PHE A 409 -43.89 -13.37 -18.70
C PHE A 409 -42.89 -14.04 -17.73
N PHE A 410 -41.77 -13.38 -17.43
CA PHE A 410 -40.76 -13.95 -16.54
C PHE A 410 -41.13 -13.87 -15.06
N PHE A 411 -41.96 -12.93 -14.64
CA PHE A 411 -42.57 -12.94 -13.31
C PHE A 411 -43.49 -14.17 -13.13
N LEU A 412 -44.33 -14.47 -14.12
CA LEU A 412 -45.17 -15.68 -14.14
C LEU A 412 -44.32 -16.95 -14.14
N THR A 413 -43.24 -16.98 -14.95
CA THR A 413 -42.36 -18.14 -15.03
C THR A 413 -41.65 -18.41 -13.69
N ALA A 414 -41.19 -17.37 -13.00
CA ALA A 414 -40.44 -17.49 -11.75
C ALA A 414 -41.35 -17.70 -10.53
N GLY A 415 -42.41 -16.89 -10.41
CA GLY A 415 -43.28 -16.83 -9.23
C GLY A 415 -44.61 -17.55 -9.38
N GLY A 416 -45.11 -17.68 -10.63
CA GLY A 416 -46.45 -18.12 -10.91
C GLY A 416 -47.50 -17.04 -10.61
N ASP A 417 -48.75 -17.34 -10.94
CA ASP A 417 -49.89 -16.67 -10.34
C ASP A 417 -50.60 -17.64 -9.38
N LEU A 418 -51.43 -17.12 -8.49
CA LEU A 418 -52.11 -17.94 -7.46
C LEU A 418 -53.21 -18.81 -8.01
N GLU A 419 -53.73 -18.50 -9.22
CA GLU A 419 -54.95 -19.12 -9.74
C GLU A 419 -54.67 -20.11 -10.89
N THR A 420 -53.74 -19.83 -11.79
CA THR A 420 -53.62 -20.54 -13.06
C THR A 420 -52.25 -21.11 -13.36
N THR A 421 -51.16 -20.55 -12.82
CA THR A 421 -49.81 -20.92 -13.22
C THR A 421 -48.87 -21.15 -12.00
N ARG A 422 -48.23 -22.30 -11.99
CA ARG A 422 -47.26 -22.67 -10.97
C ARG A 422 -45.89 -22.21 -11.43
N GLY A 423 -45.30 -21.22 -10.74
CA GLY A 423 -43.95 -20.74 -11.03
C GLY A 423 -42.84 -21.68 -10.54
N LEU A 424 -41.59 -21.36 -10.86
CA LEU A 424 -40.39 -22.13 -10.49
C LEU A 424 -40.18 -22.25 -8.97
N GLY A 425 -40.58 -21.23 -8.19
CA GLY A 425 -40.41 -21.17 -6.75
C GLY A 425 -41.59 -21.67 -5.90
N GLY A 426 -42.67 -22.17 -6.50
CA GLY A 426 -43.93 -22.46 -5.80
C GLY A 426 -44.77 -21.19 -5.60
N ALA A 427 -45.81 -21.26 -4.77
CA ALA A 427 -46.71 -20.14 -4.55
C ALA A 427 -45.94 -18.87 -4.12
N VAL A 428 -46.29 -17.73 -4.71
CA VAL A 428 -45.85 -16.42 -4.25
C VAL A 428 -46.20 -16.32 -2.77
N ASN A 429 -45.21 -16.02 -1.94
CA ASN A 429 -45.51 -15.84 -0.53
C ASN A 429 -46.40 -14.60 -0.34
N THR A 430 -47.34 -14.70 0.58
CA THR A 430 -48.38 -13.69 0.88
C THR A 430 -47.85 -12.30 1.28
N SER A 431 -46.54 -12.12 1.45
CA SER A 431 -45.89 -10.83 1.63
C SER A 431 -45.48 -10.12 0.32
N GLY A 432 -45.85 -10.66 -0.84
CA GLY A 432 -45.52 -10.07 -2.15
C GLY A 432 -44.08 -10.26 -2.58
N THR A 433 -43.31 -11.08 -1.88
CA THR A 433 -41.91 -11.38 -2.23
C THR A 433 -41.87 -12.60 -3.15
N ILE A 434 -41.42 -12.43 -4.38
CA ILE A 434 -41.10 -13.53 -5.29
C ILE A 434 -39.79 -14.17 -4.80
N LEU A 435 -39.90 -15.29 -4.10
CA LEU A 435 -38.75 -16.08 -3.69
C LEU A 435 -38.34 -16.97 -4.87
N ALA A 436 -37.37 -16.53 -5.62
CA ALA A 436 -36.61 -17.43 -6.49
C ALA A 436 -35.66 -18.25 -5.59
N THR A 437 -36.03 -19.48 -5.27
CA THR A 437 -35.11 -20.44 -4.66
C THR A 437 -34.33 -21.13 -5.77
N TRP A 438 -33.08 -20.76 -5.91
CA TRP A 438 -32.08 -21.49 -6.70
C TRP A 438 -31.25 -22.37 -5.78
#